data_96c6315a5cf0bef5366c6ca209f342c5
#
_entry.id   96c6315a5cf0bef5366c6ca209f342c5
#
_cell.length_a   1.000
_cell.length_b   1.000
_cell.length_c   1.000
_cell.angle_alpha   90.00
_cell.angle_beta   90.00
_cell.angle_gamma   90.00
#
_symmetry.space_group_name_H-M   'P 1'
#
loop_
_entity.id
_entity.type
_entity.pdbx_description
1 polymer ?
#
loop_
_entity_poly.entity_id
_entity_poly.type
_entity_poly.pdbx_seq_one_letter_code
_entity_poly.pdbx_strand_id
1 'polypeptide(L)'
;MILRRATASDIPHLIRLLYQVHRVHSDGRPDIFRKGNKKYTEEELSEILQDANRPIYVAANDETNFVCGYAFCVLEEFKGDPSLMDRKMLYIDDLCVDEQMRGKHIGTLLYEHVLAEAKRFGCYHVTLNVWCLNESAMRFYEKCGLSPLKITMEQIL
;
A
#
# COMPACT_ATOMS: atom_id res chain seq x y z
N MET A 1 -17.57 7.06 6.06
CA MET A 1 -16.17 6.76 5.64
C MET A 1 -15.97 7.24 4.22
N ILE A 2 -15.01 8.12 3.99
CA ILE A 2 -14.69 8.68 2.66
C ILE A 2 -13.40 8.03 2.16
N LEU A 3 -13.45 7.51 0.91
CA LEU A 3 -12.27 7.06 0.17
C LEU A 3 -11.88 8.20 -0.78
N ARG A 4 -10.67 8.72 -0.64
CA ARG A 4 -10.20 9.85 -1.44
C ARG A 4 -8.69 9.82 -1.63
N ARG A 5 -8.18 10.61 -2.56
CA ARG A 5 -6.75 10.88 -2.66
C ARG A 5 -6.27 11.65 -1.41
N ALA A 6 -5.09 11.30 -0.92
CA ALA A 6 -4.46 11.99 0.19
C ALA A 6 -4.04 13.40 -0.19
N THR A 7 -4.02 14.29 0.78
CA THR A 7 -3.59 15.69 0.68
C THR A 7 -2.48 15.98 1.68
N ALA A 8 -1.86 17.14 1.59
CA ALA A 8 -0.80 17.54 2.52
C ALA A 8 -1.26 17.55 4.00
N SER A 9 -2.55 17.84 4.26
CA SER A 9 -3.11 17.80 5.61
C SER A 9 -3.17 16.40 6.22
N ASP A 10 -3.03 15.35 5.41
CA ASP A 10 -3.05 13.97 5.88
C ASP A 10 -1.66 13.47 6.35
N ILE A 11 -0.57 14.20 6.04
CA ILE A 11 0.80 13.79 6.34
C ILE A 11 0.99 13.32 7.79
N PRO A 12 0.52 14.04 8.83
CA PRO A 12 0.67 13.57 10.22
C PRO A 12 0.01 12.21 10.47
N HIS A 13 -1.14 11.97 9.86
CA HIS A 13 -1.84 10.68 9.95
C HIS A 13 -1.10 9.57 9.20
N LEU A 14 -0.58 9.86 8.01
CA LEU A 14 0.22 8.92 7.22
C LEU A 14 1.48 8.50 7.99
N ILE A 15 2.21 9.45 8.58
CA ILE A 15 3.39 9.19 9.42
C ILE A 15 3.05 8.25 10.58
N ARG A 16 1.95 8.50 11.30
CA ARG A 16 1.49 7.66 12.40
C ARG A 16 1.25 6.22 11.96
N LEU A 17 0.59 6.02 10.83
CA LEU A 17 0.29 4.71 10.29
C LEU A 17 1.54 4.01 9.73
N LEU A 18 2.48 4.75 9.12
CA LEU A 18 3.76 4.22 8.65
C LEU A 18 4.59 3.62 9.79
N TYR A 19 4.57 4.22 10.99
CA TYR A 19 5.20 3.63 12.17
C TYR A 19 4.53 2.31 12.60
N GLN A 20 3.19 2.23 12.52
CA GLN A 20 2.46 1.01 12.88
C GLN A 20 2.82 -0.16 11.96
N VAL A 21 2.82 0.05 10.63
CA VAL A 21 3.14 -1.01 9.67
C VAL A 21 4.60 -1.42 9.74
N HIS A 22 5.51 -0.45 9.90
CA HIS A 22 6.94 -0.75 10.01
C HIS A 22 7.27 -1.63 11.23
N ARG A 23 6.57 -1.43 12.35
CA ARG A 23 6.73 -2.27 13.55
C ARG A 23 6.45 -3.75 13.25
N VAL A 24 5.44 -4.07 12.46
CA VAL A 24 5.15 -5.46 12.07
C VAL A 24 6.35 -6.10 11.35
N HIS A 25 6.96 -5.35 10.44
CA HIS A 25 8.12 -5.84 9.68
C HIS A 25 9.39 -5.94 10.56
N SER A 26 9.67 -4.93 11.37
CA SER A 26 10.86 -4.91 12.23
C SER A 26 10.79 -5.92 13.38
N ASP A 27 9.60 -6.26 13.86
CA ASP A 27 9.43 -7.32 14.85
C ASP A 27 9.60 -8.71 14.23
N GLY A 28 9.18 -8.91 12.98
CA GLY A 28 9.30 -10.17 12.26
C GLY A 28 10.70 -10.43 11.67
N ARG A 29 11.36 -9.40 11.15
CA ARG A 29 12.69 -9.49 10.50
C ARG A 29 13.58 -8.33 10.99
N PRO A 30 14.03 -8.38 12.26
CA PRO A 30 14.91 -7.35 12.84
C PRO A 30 16.32 -7.33 12.20
N ASP A 31 16.68 -8.36 11.49
CA ASP A 31 17.89 -8.47 10.67
C ASP A 31 17.83 -7.64 9.38
N ILE A 32 16.62 -7.32 8.90
CA ILE A 32 16.38 -6.52 7.69
C ILE A 32 15.85 -5.12 8.02
N PHE A 33 14.91 -5.01 8.95
CA PHE A 33 14.22 -3.78 9.28
C PHE A 33 14.72 -3.17 10.58
N ARG A 34 15.09 -1.89 10.55
CA ARG A 34 15.49 -1.14 11.76
C ARG A 34 14.26 -0.82 12.61
N LYS A 35 14.31 -1.16 13.90
CA LYS A 35 13.26 -0.79 14.88
C LYS A 35 13.09 0.71 15.01
N GLY A 36 11.87 1.14 15.32
CA GLY A 36 11.54 2.53 15.63
C GLY A 36 11.63 3.50 14.45
N ASN A 37 11.61 2.99 13.23
CA ASN A 37 11.67 3.81 12.02
C ASN A 37 10.37 3.72 11.21
N LYS A 38 10.32 4.40 10.08
CA LYS A 38 9.23 4.42 9.11
C LYS A 38 9.78 4.49 7.68
N LYS A 39 8.94 4.17 6.71
CA LYS A 39 9.35 4.08 5.30
C LYS A 39 9.66 5.43 4.66
N TYR A 40 8.88 6.49 4.97
CA TYR A 40 8.96 7.81 4.35
C TYR A 40 9.06 8.93 5.39
N THR A 41 9.84 9.97 5.08
CA THR A 41 9.88 11.24 5.81
C THR A 41 8.71 12.15 5.40
N GLU A 42 8.51 13.26 6.11
CA GLU A 42 7.50 14.28 5.76
C GLU A 42 7.80 14.94 4.42
N GLU A 43 9.08 15.21 4.14
CA GLU A 43 9.56 15.79 2.90
C GLU A 43 9.27 14.83 1.72
N GLU A 44 9.64 13.55 1.87
CA GLU A 44 9.35 12.53 0.86
C GLU A 44 7.85 12.37 0.61
N LEU A 45 7.01 12.41 1.66
CA LEU A 45 5.56 12.37 1.50
C LEU A 45 5.03 13.59 0.74
N SER A 46 5.59 14.78 1.03
CA SER A 46 5.21 16.00 0.31
C SER A 46 5.52 15.92 -1.18
N GLU A 47 6.66 15.30 -1.54
CA GLU A 47 7.02 15.06 -2.94
C GLU A 47 6.12 14.00 -3.59
N ILE A 48 5.87 12.87 -2.90
CA ILE A 48 4.99 11.79 -3.40
C ILE A 48 3.58 12.31 -3.68
N LEU A 49 3.03 13.15 -2.82
CA LEU A 49 1.68 13.71 -3.00
C LEU A 49 1.54 14.58 -4.27
N GLN A 50 2.64 15.12 -4.80
CA GLN A 50 2.67 15.88 -6.04
C GLN A 50 2.87 15.02 -7.28
N ASP A 51 3.29 13.75 -7.12
CA ASP A 51 3.53 12.84 -8.23
C ASP A 51 2.22 12.16 -8.67
N ALA A 52 1.83 12.40 -9.92
CA ALA A 52 0.63 11.80 -10.51
C ALA A 52 0.72 10.27 -10.62
N ASN A 53 1.95 9.73 -10.76
CA ASN A 53 2.19 8.30 -10.89
C ASN A 53 2.34 7.58 -9.54
N ARG A 54 2.31 8.32 -8.44
CA ARG A 54 2.42 7.76 -7.07
C ARG A 54 1.20 8.14 -6.21
N PRO A 55 -0.02 7.74 -6.61
CA PRO A 55 -1.21 8.10 -5.86
C PRO A 55 -1.22 7.45 -4.48
N ILE A 56 -1.57 8.26 -3.47
CA ILE A 56 -1.88 7.78 -2.13
C ILE A 56 -3.38 7.93 -1.91
N TYR A 57 -4.06 6.84 -1.55
CA TYR A 57 -5.47 6.86 -1.19
C TYR A 57 -5.63 6.68 0.32
N VAL A 58 -6.60 7.37 0.90
CA VAL A 58 -6.91 7.30 2.32
C VAL A 58 -8.37 6.95 2.55
N ALA A 59 -8.62 6.19 3.62
CA ALA A 59 -9.94 6.01 4.19
C ALA A 59 -10.05 6.93 5.41
N ALA A 60 -10.87 7.95 5.33
CA ALA A 60 -11.04 8.96 6.38
C ALA A 60 -12.47 8.94 6.96
N ASN A 61 -12.58 9.27 8.24
CA ASN A 61 -13.88 9.48 8.87
C ASN A 61 -14.53 10.75 8.30
N ASP A 62 -15.82 10.69 7.97
CA ASP A 62 -16.56 11.77 7.29
C ASP A 62 -16.69 13.04 8.14
N GLU A 63 -16.81 12.87 9.46
CA GLU A 63 -17.07 13.97 10.39
C GLU A 63 -15.77 14.61 10.89
N THR A 64 -14.78 13.76 11.22
CA THR A 64 -13.55 14.22 11.88
C THR A 64 -12.37 14.36 10.93
N ASN A 65 -12.49 13.85 9.70
CA ASN A 65 -11.42 13.70 8.72
C ASN A 65 -10.22 12.88 9.23
N PHE A 66 -10.41 12.12 10.31
CA PHE A 66 -9.37 11.24 10.85
C PHE A 66 -9.09 10.10 9.87
N VAL A 67 -7.82 9.94 9.46
CA VAL A 67 -7.39 8.89 8.54
C VAL A 67 -7.26 7.56 9.28
N CYS A 68 -8.10 6.60 8.90
CA CYS A 68 -8.16 5.26 9.47
C CYS A 68 -7.30 4.23 8.74
N GLY A 69 -6.86 4.55 7.53
CA GLY A 69 -6.01 3.68 6.72
C GLY A 69 -5.59 4.34 5.42
N TYR A 70 -4.60 3.76 4.75
CA TYR A 70 -4.07 4.24 3.49
C TYR A 70 -3.70 3.11 2.52
N ALA A 71 -3.57 3.46 1.25
CA ALA A 71 -2.91 2.66 0.22
C ALA A 71 -1.96 3.56 -0.57
N PHE A 72 -0.65 3.30 -0.49
CA PHE A 72 0.38 3.88 -1.36
C PHE A 72 0.44 3.07 -2.64
N CYS A 73 0.34 3.72 -3.78
CA CYS A 73 0.38 3.06 -5.07
C CYS A 73 1.42 3.68 -5.99
N VAL A 74 1.87 2.90 -6.96
CA VAL A 74 2.75 3.35 -8.05
C VAL A 74 2.15 2.87 -9.37
N LEU A 75 1.88 3.82 -10.27
CA LEU A 75 1.45 3.52 -11.63
C LEU A 75 2.68 3.27 -12.49
N GLU A 76 2.84 2.05 -12.97
CA GLU A 76 3.94 1.63 -13.82
C GLU A 76 3.44 1.31 -15.23
N GLU A 77 4.20 1.74 -16.23
CA GLU A 77 3.93 1.45 -17.63
C GLU A 77 5.14 0.75 -18.25
N PHE A 78 4.92 -0.44 -18.79
CA PHE A 78 5.94 -1.25 -19.46
C PHE A 78 5.68 -1.20 -20.96
N LYS A 79 6.63 -0.64 -21.73
CA LYS A 79 6.53 -0.51 -23.19
C LYS A 79 7.86 -0.83 -23.86
N GLY A 80 7.76 -1.49 -25.02
CA GLY A 80 8.90 -1.68 -25.93
C GLY A 80 9.94 -2.71 -25.45
N ASP A 81 9.66 -3.49 -24.42
CA ASP A 81 10.51 -4.62 -24.06
C ASP A 81 10.27 -5.78 -25.05
N PRO A 82 11.33 -6.31 -25.71
CA PRO A 82 11.16 -7.33 -26.74
C PRO A 82 10.66 -8.69 -26.20
N SER A 83 10.77 -8.92 -24.90
CA SER A 83 10.38 -10.18 -24.22
C SER A 83 9.06 -10.08 -23.49
N LEU A 84 8.50 -8.89 -23.28
CA LEU A 84 7.32 -8.66 -22.48
C LEU A 84 6.23 -7.92 -23.27
N MET A 85 4.97 -8.25 -22.97
CA MET A 85 3.85 -7.49 -23.53
C MET A 85 3.78 -6.09 -22.91
N ASP A 86 3.46 -5.10 -23.74
CA ASP A 86 3.15 -3.75 -23.27
C ASP A 86 1.96 -3.79 -22.33
N ARG A 87 2.09 -3.17 -21.15
CA ARG A 87 1.02 -3.11 -20.15
C ARG A 87 1.22 -2.00 -19.15
N LYS A 88 0.12 -1.61 -18.52
CA LYS A 88 0.13 -0.79 -17.29
C LYS A 88 -0.16 -1.66 -16.08
N MET A 89 0.41 -1.30 -14.95
CA MET A 89 0.24 -1.95 -13.67
C MET A 89 0.07 -0.90 -12.58
N LEU A 90 -0.87 -1.12 -11.66
CA LEU A 90 -0.90 -0.36 -10.42
C LEU A 90 -0.30 -1.23 -9.31
N TYR A 91 0.87 -0.85 -8.84
CA TYR A 91 1.56 -1.52 -7.75
C TYR A 91 1.13 -0.91 -6.42
N ILE A 92 0.64 -1.74 -5.48
CA ILE A 92 0.40 -1.33 -4.10
C ILE A 92 1.73 -1.47 -3.35
N ASP A 93 2.37 -0.34 -3.09
CA ASP A 93 3.65 -0.27 -2.40
C ASP A 93 3.49 -0.51 -0.89
N ASP A 94 2.36 -0.05 -0.33
CA ASP A 94 2.00 -0.27 1.07
C ASP A 94 0.49 -0.08 1.28
N LEU A 95 -0.13 -0.90 2.12
CA LEU A 95 -1.51 -0.77 2.56
C LEU A 95 -1.59 -1.00 4.06
N CYS A 96 -2.11 -0.03 4.78
CA CYS A 96 -2.22 -0.09 6.22
C CYS A 96 -3.61 0.36 6.68
N VAL A 97 -4.15 -0.36 7.67
CA VAL A 97 -5.33 0.06 8.45
C VAL A 97 -4.90 0.20 9.90
N ASP A 98 -5.27 1.33 10.50
CA ASP A 98 -5.05 1.61 11.92
C ASP A 98 -5.44 0.39 12.77
N GLU A 99 -4.56 -0.04 13.66
CA GLU A 99 -4.78 -1.23 14.48
C GLU A 99 -6.07 -1.18 15.30
N GLN A 100 -6.49 0.01 15.76
CA GLN A 100 -7.74 0.22 16.49
C GLN A 100 -8.98 0.19 15.60
N MET A 101 -8.81 0.26 14.29
CA MET A 101 -9.89 0.29 13.30
C MET A 101 -9.99 -1.00 12.48
N ARG A 102 -9.17 -2.00 12.78
CA ARG A 102 -9.22 -3.31 12.10
C ARG A 102 -10.54 -4.04 12.40
N GLY A 103 -10.89 -4.99 11.53
CA GLY A 103 -12.16 -5.73 11.65
C GLY A 103 -13.40 -4.98 11.15
N LYS A 104 -13.26 -3.72 10.68
CA LYS A 104 -14.35 -2.87 10.18
C LYS A 104 -14.37 -2.77 8.64
N HIS A 105 -13.79 -3.72 7.95
CA HIS A 105 -13.72 -3.81 6.48
C HIS A 105 -13.02 -2.64 5.75
N ILE A 106 -12.29 -1.77 6.48
CA ILE A 106 -11.62 -0.59 5.91
C ILE A 106 -10.56 -1.01 4.88
N GLY A 107 -9.81 -2.07 5.16
CA GLY A 107 -8.82 -2.61 4.21
C GLY A 107 -9.47 -3.06 2.89
N THR A 108 -10.61 -3.71 2.97
CA THR A 108 -11.39 -4.13 1.79
C THR A 108 -11.85 -2.92 0.97
N LEU A 109 -12.40 -1.90 1.63
CA LEU A 109 -12.84 -0.66 0.98
C LEU A 109 -11.68 0.05 0.27
N LEU A 110 -10.51 0.15 0.93
CA LEU A 110 -9.30 0.73 0.33
C LEU A 110 -8.87 -0.08 -0.89
N TYR A 111 -8.82 -1.41 -0.78
CA TYR A 111 -8.42 -2.28 -1.88
C TYR A 111 -9.39 -2.18 -3.07
N GLU A 112 -10.70 -2.20 -2.83
CA GLU A 112 -11.71 -2.02 -3.86
C GLU A 112 -11.61 -0.66 -4.56
N HIS A 113 -11.31 0.41 -3.80
CA HIS A 113 -11.04 1.73 -4.36
C HIS A 113 -9.80 1.71 -5.26
N VAL A 114 -8.71 1.07 -4.84
CA VAL A 114 -7.50 0.89 -5.67
C VAL A 114 -7.81 0.12 -6.96
N LEU A 115 -8.62 -0.93 -6.89
CA LEU A 115 -9.04 -1.66 -8.09
C LEU A 115 -9.85 -0.80 -9.07
N ALA A 116 -10.75 0.04 -8.54
CA ALA A 116 -11.53 0.96 -9.38
C ALA A 116 -10.61 1.99 -10.07
N GLU A 117 -9.64 2.54 -9.36
CA GLU A 117 -8.65 3.47 -9.91
C GLU A 117 -7.73 2.79 -10.94
N ALA A 118 -7.28 1.56 -10.66
CA ALA A 118 -6.49 0.79 -11.61
C ALA A 118 -7.24 0.57 -12.94
N LYS A 119 -8.52 0.24 -12.88
CA LYS A 119 -9.39 0.13 -14.07
C LYS A 119 -9.51 1.47 -14.80
N ARG A 120 -9.68 2.57 -14.08
CA ARG A 120 -9.76 3.92 -14.65
C ARG A 120 -8.46 4.32 -15.36
N PHE A 121 -7.29 3.90 -14.85
CA PHE A 121 -5.99 4.11 -15.50
C PHE A 121 -5.72 3.16 -16.68
N GLY A 122 -6.58 2.19 -16.94
CA GLY A 122 -6.38 1.18 -17.98
C GLY A 122 -5.31 0.16 -17.62
N CYS A 123 -5.12 -0.13 -16.33
CA CYS A 123 -4.17 -1.14 -15.89
C CYS A 123 -4.64 -2.54 -16.25
N TYR A 124 -3.70 -3.39 -16.65
CA TYR A 124 -3.93 -4.81 -16.87
C TYR A 124 -4.13 -5.56 -15.54
N HIS A 125 -3.35 -5.20 -14.53
CA HIS A 125 -3.41 -5.83 -13.21
C HIS A 125 -3.00 -4.88 -12.08
N VAL A 126 -3.34 -5.29 -10.86
CA VAL A 126 -2.84 -4.74 -9.61
C VAL A 126 -1.90 -5.76 -8.99
N THR A 127 -0.75 -5.34 -8.51
CA THR A 127 0.22 -6.20 -7.84
C THR A 127 0.67 -5.61 -6.51
N LEU A 128 1.21 -6.45 -5.65
CA LEU A 128 1.85 -6.07 -4.39
C LEU A 128 2.87 -7.13 -3.98
N ASN A 129 3.73 -6.78 -3.04
CA ASN A 129 4.58 -7.74 -2.35
C ASN A 129 4.07 -7.91 -0.91
N VAL A 130 3.96 -9.16 -0.47
CA VAL A 130 3.62 -9.50 0.91
C VAL A 130 4.69 -10.38 1.50
N TRP A 131 5.16 -10.05 2.71
CA TRP A 131 6.15 -10.84 3.44
C TRP A 131 5.51 -12.12 3.99
N CYS A 132 6.14 -13.26 3.79
CA CYS A 132 5.64 -14.56 4.28
C CYS A 132 5.35 -14.58 5.78
N LEU A 133 6.13 -13.82 6.56
CA LEU A 133 5.91 -13.65 8.01
C LEU A 133 4.58 -12.97 8.37
N ASN A 134 3.97 -12.25 7.42
CA ASN A 134 2.70 -11.54 7.63
C ASN A 134 1.52 -12.36 7.09
N GLU A 135 1.24 -13.48 7.75
CA GLU A 135 0.16 -14.39 7.35
C GLU A 135 -1.22 -13.73 7.33
N SER A 136 -1.43 -12.75 8.20
CA SER A 136 -2.72 -12.03 8.26
C SER A 136 -2.94 -11.19 7.01
N ALA A 137 -1.89 -10.53 6.50
CA ALA A 137 -1.95 -9.80 5.24
C ALA A 137 -2.12 -10.76 4.06
N MET A 138 -1.40 -11.88 4.04
CA MET A 138 -1.54 -12.91 3.01
C MET A 138 -3.00 -13.37 2.90
N ARG A 139 -3.59 -13.81 4.01
CA ARG A 139 -5.02 -14.24 4.06
C ARG A 139 -5.99 -13.12 3.64
N PHE A 140 -5.68 -11.87 3.98
CA PHE A 140 -6.50 -10.73 3.55
C PHE A 140 -6.48 -10.58 2.03
N TYR A 141 -5.30 -10.60 1.40
CA TYR A 141 -5.18 -10.44 -0.04
C TYR A 141 -5.76 -11.62 -0.82
N GLU A 142 -5.59 -12.86 -0.34
CA GLU A 142 -6.24 -14.05 -0.91
C GLU A 142 -7.77 -13.92 -0.90
N LYS A 143 -8.37 -13.45 0.20
CA LYS A 143 -9.81 -13.15 0.29
C LYS A 143 -10.25 -12.04 -0.66
N CYS A 144 -9.38 -11.11 -0.97
CA CYS A 144 -9.61 -10.06 -1.98
C CYS A 144 -9.47 -10.58 -3.43
N GLY A 145 -9.12 -11.85 -3.62
CA GLY A 145 -9.00 -12.49 -4.94
C GLY A 145 -7.62 -12.42 -5.57
N LEU A 146 -6.58 -12.03 -4.83
CA LEU A 146 -5.20 -12.11 -5.33
C LEU A 146 -4.68 -13.53 -5.22
N SER A 147 -3.79 -13.88 -6.15
CA SER A 147 -3.02 -15.13 -6.13
C SER A 147 -1.53 -14.83 -6.30
N PRO A 148 -0.64 -15.70 -5.81
CA PRO A 148 0.78 -15.53 -5.98
C PRO A 148 1.18 -15.39 -7.46
N LEU A 149 1.93 -14.34 -7.78
CA LEU A 149 2.45 -14.08 -9.13
C LEU A 149 3.87 -14.64 -9.30
N LYS A 150 4.72 -14.44 -8.31
CA LYS A 150 6.11 -14.90 -8.24
C LYS A 150 6.54 -15.06 -6.79
N ILE A 151 7.57 -15.85 -6.56
CA ILE A 151 8.11 -16.07 -5.23
C ILE A 151 9.58 -15.66 -5.22
N THR A 152 9.97 -14.84 -4.23
CA THR A 152 11.36 -14.53 -3.94
C THR A 152 11.87 -15.51 -2.89
N MET A 153 12.97 -16.20 -3.19
CA MET A 153 13.62 -17.14 -2.27
C MET A 153 14.87 -16.50 -1.70
N GLU A 154 15.21 -16.80 -0.44
CA GLU A 154 16.45 -16.35 0.18
C GLU A 154 17.22 -17.52 0.79
N GLN A 155 18.54 -17.35 0.88
CA GLN A 155 19.42 -18.21 1.68
C GLN A 155 20.35 -17.28 2.47
N ILE A 156 20.30 -17.36 3.79
CA ILE A 156 21.20 -16.61 4.67
C ILE A 156 22.57 -17.31 4.66
N LEU A 157 23.65 -16.52 4.49
CA LEU A 157 25.04 -17.00 4.43
C LEU A 157 25.73 -16.91 5.78
#